data_aca1f1c1bf9fffe3945bbcaa16a67914
#
_entry.id   aca1f1c1bf9fffe3945bbcaa16a67914
#
_cell.length_a   1.000
_cell.length_b   1.000
_cell.length_c   1.000
_cell.angle_alpha   90.00
_cell.angle_beta   90.00
_cell.angle_gamma   90.00
#
_symmetry.space_group_name_H-M   'P 1'
#
loop_
_entity.id
_entity.type
_entity.pdbx_description
1 polymer ?
#
loop_
_entity_poly.entity_id
_entity_poly.type
_entity_poly.pdbx_seq_one_letter_code
_entity_poly.pdbx_strand_id
1 'polypeptide(L)'
;MRRRNRWTTVAGVAAVAAGLALVAAGCGSSGSKSSNGGTTTAASGGSGAVKAKTFPVLRVAWSTGIDFFDPGLSYTVDGWSILWNVYTPLLGYKHVAGPDGATLVPALVEALPDVSSDGLTYKLKLLKGLKYSDGSPVKASDFRATIERDYKLDSPGVGFFANIVGADEFAKTKTGHITGITTDDATGDITIKLKAPQGDFSNILGTEFAAPVPASTPAKDQSTSPPPATGPYMIQSFKPNKSFVVVRNPNFKATANVPDGNPDKVLGTIIEDDTAALQQTLNNTADYDFHSIPTDRLADIQTKYPSQLKIYTPANTYYFFVNTRQPPFDKVQVRQAVNYAIDRDALVRLFGGLANPTENVLPPTYPQYKKISMYPHDLAKAKSLIKAAGATGATVTVWGNDAETSKKPVAYLADVLNSIGLKAKLKIVNASVYWTTIGNQATKAQIGFADWFQDYPHPLDWFDVLLNGERITQTHNNNYSNANDPAINKKIDALKKEPKLTDSVNQQWADVDKMVMDKAYWVPYANRQFTDFFGKDVDTSCYITHVLYQFDFSRICKK
;
A
#
# COMPACT_ATOMS: atom_id res chain seq x y z
N MET A 1 -43.33 -23.92 -23.56
CA MET A 1 -43.10 -24.95 -24.60
C MET A 1 -41.80 -25.65 -24.36
N ARG A 2 -41.87 -26.97 -24.19
CA ARG A 2 -40.73 -27.91 -23.97
C ARG A 2 -39.94 -28.12 -25.26
N ARG A 3 -38.59 -28.35 -25.11
CA ARG A 3 -37.79 -29.47 -25.68
C ARG A 3 -36.34 -29.32 -25.22
N ARG A 4 -35.90 -30.21 -24.54
CA ARG A 4 -34.93 -31.30 -24.31
C ARG A 4 -34.31 -31.85 -25.62
N ASN A 5 -32.95 -32.06 -25.57
CA ASN A 5 -32.20 -33.29 -25.96
C ASN A 5 -30.70 -32.98 -25.80
N ARG A 6 -29.95 -33.71 -25.05
CA ARG A 6 -29.39 -35.08 -24.94
C ARG A 6 -28.04 -35.23 -25.64
N TRP A 7 -27.00 -35.42 -24.82
CA TRP A 7 -25.89 -36.35 -24.79
C TRP A 7 -25.28 -36.87 -26.10
N THR A 8 -23.88 -36.86 -26.17
CA THR A 8 -23.09 -38.05 -26.42
C THR A 8 -21.64 -37.88 -25.95
N THR A 9 -21.20 -38.82 -25.16
CA THR A 9 -19.84 -39.18 -24.73
C THR A 9 -19.09 -39.90 -25.84
N VAL A 10 -17.77 -39.66 -26.00
CA VAL A 10 -16.85 -40.65 -26.56
C VAL A 10 -15.53 -40.59 -25.79
N ALA A 11 -15.18 -41.73 -25.21
CA ALA A 11 -13.91 -42.03 -24.61
C ALA A 11 -12.91 -42.56 -25.65
N GLY A 12 -11.64 -42.28 -25.49
CA GLY A 12 -10.57 -42.84 -26.26
C GLY A 12 -9.27 -42.87 -25.49
N VAL A 13 -8.94 -44.05 -25.01
CA VAL A 13 -7.67 -44.41 -24.34
C VAL A 13 -6.66 -44.82 -25.43
N ALA A 14 -5.40 -44.39 -25.30
CA ALA A 14 -4.24 -45.10 -25.82
C ALA A 14 -2.97 -44.72 -25.07
N ALA A 15 -2.38 -45.72 -24.43
CA ALA A 15 -1.05 -45.75 -23.85
C ALA A 15 -0.04 -46.36 -24.80
N VAL A 16 1.24 -45.99 -24.75
CA VAL A 16 2.47 -46.76 -25.08
C VAL A 16 3.63 -45.88 -24.63
N ALA A 17 4.41 -46.18 -23.66
CA ALA A 17 5.51 -47.09 -23.37
C ALA A 17 6.89 -46.62 -23.85
N ALA A 18 7.73 -46.34 -22.86
CA ALA A 18 9.11 -46.72 -22.59
C ALA A 18 10.24 -46.51 -23.64
N GLY A 19 11.33 -45.96 -23.15
CA GLY A 19 12.67 -46.01 -23.73
C GLY A 19 13.73 -45.53 -22.75
N LEU A 20 14.32 -46.45 -22.02
CA LEU A 20 15.55 -46.24 -21.21
C LEU A 20 16.78 -46.25 -22.14
N ALA A 21 17.75 -45.40 -21.86
CA ALA A 21 19.16 -45.66 -22.19
C ALA A 21 20.08 -45.02 -21.14
N LEU A 22 20.72 -45.87 -20.35
CA LEU A 22 21.89 -45.59 -19.54
C LEU A 22 23.15 -45.60 -20.41
N VAL A 23 24.08 -44.69 -20.14
CA VAL A 23 25.52 -45.00 -20.24
C VAL A 23 26.27 -44.26 -19.16
N ALA A 24 27.14 -45.00 -18.50
CA ALA A 24 27.93 -44.67 -17.33
C ALA A 24 29.37 -44.26 -17.70
N ALA A 25 29.97 -43.62 -16.70
CA ALA A 25 31.34 -43.71 -16.22
C ALA A 25 32.50 -43.01 -16.93
N GLY A 26 33.26 -42.29 -16.11
CA GLY A 26 34.63 -41.82 -16.38
C GLY A 26 35.23 -41.15 -15.14
N CYS A 27 35.87 -41.97 -14.29
CA CYS A 27 36.68 -41.50 -13.16
C CYS A 27 38.05 -40.96 -13.64
N GLY A 28 38.61 -39.99 -12.88
CA GLY A 28 39.97 -39.56 -13.01
C GLY A 28 40.41 -38.72 -11.82
N SER A 29 41.26 -39.27 -10.99
CA SER A 29 41.73 -38.83 -9.67
C SER A 29 43.05 -38.03 -9.72
N SER A 30 43.23 -37.31 -8.61
CA SER A 30 44.45 -37.05 -7.84
C SER A 30 45.40 -35.89 -8.23
N GLY A 31 45.79 -35.18 -7.18
CA GLY A 31 47.03 -34.42 -7.14
C GLY A 31 47.04 -33.30 -6.11
N SER A 32 47.28 -33.66 -4.83
CA SER A 32 47.68 -32.72 -3.77
C SER A 32 49.07 -32.20 -3.94
N LYS A 33 49.34 -30.91 -3.61
CA LYS A 33 50.57 -30.52 -2.90
C LYS A 33 50.39 -29.17 -2.20
N SER A 34 50.71 -29.18 -0.94
CA SER A 34 50.90 -28.10 0.03
C SER A 34 52.19 -27.31 -0.23
N SER A 35 52.18 -26.02 0.00
CA SER A 35 53.31 -25.34 0.63
C SER A 35 52.91 -23.99 1.26
N ASN A 36 53.34 -23.79 2.49
CA ASN A 36 53.27 -22.61 3.35
C ASN A 36 53.99 -21.37 2.75
N GLY A 37 53.48 -20.20 3.10
CA GLY A 37 54.20 -18.94 2.99
C GLY A 37 53.33 -17.78 3.51
N GLY A 38 53.48 -17.45 4.80
CA GLY A 38 52.77 -16.31 5.39
C GLY A 38 53.39 -14.99 4.98
N THR A 39 52.54 -14.00 4.76
CA THR A 39 52.89 -12.56 4.93
C THR A 39 51.60 -11.80 5.25
N THR A 40 51.60 -11.15 6.39
CA THR A 40 50.59 -10.21 6.88
C THR A 40 50.57 -8.96 6.02
N THR A 41 49.45 -8.60 5.46
CA THR A 41 49.16 -7.23 5.02
C THR A 41 47.69 -6.88 5.29
N ALA A 42 47.51 -5.65 5.71
CA ALA A 42 46.34 -5.02 6.26
C ALA A 42 45.08 -5.20 5.40
N ALA A 43 43.95 -5.49 6.06
CA ALA A 43 42.63 -5.53 5.47
C ALA A 43 42.15 -4.11 5.16
N SER A 44 42.08 -3.77 3.89
CA SER A 44 41.23 -2.70 3.38
C SER A 44 39.85 -3.34 3.13
N GLY A 45 38.84 -2.93 3.93
CA GLY A 45 37.48 -3.40 3.81
C GLY A 45 36.83 -2.96 2.49
N GLY A 46 36.91 -3.80 1.47
CA GLY A 46 36.05 -3.74 0.31
C GLY A 46 34.81 -4.59 0.59
N SER A 47 33.63 -3.98 0.75
CA SER A 47 32.36 -4.69 0.73
C SER A 47 32.16 -5.28 -0.67
N GLY A 48 32.67 -6.48 -0.89
CA GLY A 48 32.33 -7.28 -2.05
C GLY A 48 30.84 -7.61 -1.98
N ALA A 49 30.04 -6.96 -2.80
CA ALA A 49 28.64 -7.37 -3.01
C ALA A 49 28.66 -8.83 -3.46
N VAL A 50 28.22 -9.73 -2.59
CA VAL A 50 27.96 -11.13 -2.94
C VAL A 50 26.92 -11.07 -4.05
N LYS A 51 27.28 -11.47 -5.28
CA LYS A 51 26.30 -11.62 -6.38
C LYS A 51 25.26 -12.62 -5.88
N ALA A 52 24.07 -12.11 -5.55
CA ALA A 52 22.94 -12.96 -5.18
C ALA A 52 22.68 -13.94 -6.34
N LYS A 53 22.40 -15.21 -6.01
CA LYS A 53 22.00 -16.19 -7.01
C LYS A 53 20.73 -15.67 -7.70
N THR A 54 20.77 -15.53 -9.02
CA THR A 54 19.61 -15.11 -9.79
C THR A 54 18.45 -16.05 -9.55
N PHE A 55 17.26 -15.48 -9.35
CA PHE A 55 16.01 -16.22 -9.24
C PHE A 55 15.32 -16.16 -10.61
N PRO A 56 15.45 -17.18 -11.48
CA PRO A 56 14.99 -17.08 -12.86
C PRO A 56 13.49 -16.77 -12.96
N VAL A 57 12.67 -17.39 -12.09
CA VAL A 57 11.22 -17.16 -12.04
C VAL A 57 10.75 -17.23 -10.60
N LEU A 58 10.24 -16.12 -10.07
CA LEU A 58 9.53 -16.04 -8.81
C LEU A 58 8.03 -16.26 -9.07
N ARG A 59 7.47 -17.32 -8.52
CA ARG A 59 6.04 -17.67 -8.63
C ARG A 59 5.32 -17.20 -7.39
N VAL A 60 4.30 -16.37 -7.55
CA VAL A 60 3.56 -15.76 -6.46
C VAL A 60 2.11 -16.19 -6.50
N ALA A 61 1.61 -16.75 -5.40
CA ALA A 61 0.18 -16.86 -5.12
C ALA A 61 -0.30 -15.49 -4.65
N TRP A 62 -1.06 -14.78 -5.50
CA TRP A 62 -1.47 -13.40 -5.24
C TRP A 62 -2.93 -13.32 -4.82
N SER A 63 -3.26 -12.40 -3.91
CA SER A 63 -4.63 -12.07 -3.52
C SER A 63 -5.41 -11.35 -4.62
N THR A 64 -6.64 -10.95 -4.37
CA THR A 64 -7.56 -10.39 -5.38
C THR A 64 -7.57 -8.87 -5.47
N GLY A 65 -6.71 -8.17 -4.76
CA GLY A 65 -6.84 -6.73 -4.52
C GLY A 65 -6.21 -5.79 -5.55
N ILE A 66 -5.66 -6.29 -6.67
CA ILE A 66 -5.05 -5.41 -7.69
C ILE A 66 -6.15 -4.63 -8.40
N ASP A 67 -6.14 -3.32 -8.18
CA ASP A 67 -7.07 -2.37 -8.81
C ASP A 67 -6.65 -2.04 -10.24
N PHE A 68 -5.46 -1.43 -10.42
CA PHE A 68 -4.92 -1.00 -11.71
C PHE A 68 -3.43 -1.32 -11.81
N PHE A 69 -2.94 -1.48 -13.06
CA PHE A 69 -1.51 -1.43 -13.39
C PHE A 69 -1.10 -0.13 -14.09
N ASP A 70 -1.96 0.86 -14.05
CA ASP A 70 -1.66 2.23 -14.42
C ASP A 70 -1.24 3.00 -13.16
N PRO A 71 0.00 3.56 -13.07
CA PRO A 71 0.48 4.22 -11.86
C PRO A 71 -0.33 5.47 -11.48
N GLY A 72 -1.00 6.10 -12.46
CA GLY A 72 -1.88 7.24 -12.19
C GLY A 72 -3.27 6.86 -11.65
N LEU A 73 -3.62 5.57 -11.60
CA LEU A 73 -4.94 5.10 -11.14
C LEU A 73 -4.90 4.15 -9.96
N SER A 74 -3.81 3.38 -9.81
CA SER A 74 -3.69 2.43 -8.71
C SER A 74 -3.59 3.13 -7.37
N TYR A 75 -4.44 2.71 -6.42
CA TYR A 75 -4.41 3.23 -5.04
C TYR A 75 -4.83 2.15 -4.04
N THR A 76 -4.24 0.98 -4.18
CA THR A 76 -4.38 -0.13 -3.23
C THR A 76 -3.00 -0.66 -2.85
N VAL A 77 -2.91 -1.27 -1.67
CA VAL A 77 -1.67 -1.94 -1.21
C VAL A 77 -1.23 -2.99 -2.22
N ASP A 78 -2.15 -3.77 -2.75
CA ASP A 78 -1.88 -4.84 -3.72
C ASP A 78 -1.31 -4.29 -5.03
N GLY A 79 -1.89 -3.24 -5.58
CA GLY A 79 -1.40 -2.58 -6.78
C GLY A 79 -0.01 -1.97 -6.57
N TRP A 80 0.14 -1.17 -5.53
CA TRP A 80 1.39 -0.49 -5.20
C TRP A 80 2.53 -1.45 -4.86
N SER A 81 2.25 -2.59 -4.22
CA SER A 81 3.27 -3.62 -3.93
C SER A 81 3.98 -4.13 -5.19
N ILE A 82 3.31 -4.10 -6.34
CA ILE A 82 3.93 -4.42 -7.63
C ILE A 82 4.55 -3.17 -8.25
N LEU A 83 3.83 -2.05 -8.24
CA LEU A 83 4.22 -0.83 -8.96
C LEU A 83 5.49 -0.19 -8.41
N TRP A 84 5.80 -0.27 -7.09
CA TRP A 84 7.07 0.15 -6.50
C TRP A 84 8.32 -0.42 -7.21
N ASN A 85 8.20 -1.61 -7.77
CA ASN A 85 9.28 -2.27 -8.48
C ASN A 85 9.29 -1.94 -9.98
N VAL A 86 8.22 -1.31 -10.49
CA VAL A 86 8.02 -1.02 -11.92
C VAL A 86 8.21 0.45 -12.25
N TYR A 87 7.62 1.33 -11.47
CA TYR A 87 7.66 2.78 -11.67
C TYR A 87 8.43 3.45 -10.54
N THR A 88 9.62 3.96 -10.85
CA THR A 88 10.44 4.69 -9.89
C THR A 88 10.06 6.16 -9.94
N PRO A 89 9.64 6.78 -8.80
CA PRO A 89 9.36 8.22 -8.73
C PRO A 89 10.64 9.06 -8.68
N LEU A 90 10.51 10.39 -8.54
CA LEU A 90 11.67 11.28 -8.40
C LEU A 90 12.47 10.99 -7.13
N LEU A 91 11.78 10.76 -6.03
CA LEU A 91 12.34 10.37 -4.74
C LEU A 91 11.86 8.97 -4.38
N GLY A 92 12.49 8.34 -3.42
CA GLY A 92 12.11 7.01 -2.92
C GLY A 92 12.60 6.83 -1.49
N TYR A 93 12.59 5.61 -1.01
CA TYR A 93 13.00 5.28 0.34
C TYR A 93 14.13 4.24 0.34
N LYS A 94 14.96 4.24 1.38
CA LYS A 94 16.05 3.26 1.50
C LYS A 94 15.49 1.84 1.51
N HIS A 95 16.02 0.97 0.65
CA HIS A 95 15.65 -0.46 0.61
C HIS A 95 16.30 -1.26 1.75
N VAL A 96 15.95 -0.92 2.99
CA VAL A 96 16.44 -1.58 4.23
C VAL A 96 15.27 -1.87 5.16
N ALA A 97 15.41 -2.87 6.02
CA ALA A 97 14.40 -3.21 7.01
C ALA A 97 14.35 -2.18 8.17
N GLY A 98 13.20 -2.10 8.81
CA GLY A 98 12.99 -1.28 10.01
C GLY A 98 12.90 0.22 9.76
N PRO A 99 13.04 1.05 10.82
CA PRO A 99 12.80 2.50 10.76
C PRO A 99 13.64 3.26 9.73
N ASP A 100 14.86 2.80 9.47
CA ASP A 100 15.75 3.40 8.47
C ASP A 100 15.16 3.32 7.05
N GLY A 101 14.28 2.35 6.79
CA GLY A 101 13.52 2.23 5.56
C GLY A 101 12.57 3.41 5.30
N ALA A 102 12.23 4.21 6.31
CA ALA A 102 11.47 5.44 6.16
C ALA A 102 12.31 6.65 5.71
N THR A 103 13.63 6.48 5.53
CA THR A 103 14.52 7.58 5.10
C THR A 103 14.32 7.87 3.62
N LEU A 104 13.85 9.08 3.32
CA LEU A 104 13.70 9.57 1.94
C LEU A 104 15.07 9.73 1.28
N VAL A 105 15.18 9.28 0.04
CA VAL A 105 16.41 9.31 -0.76
C VAL A 105 16.12 9.75 -2.19
N PRO A 106 17.10 10.31 -2.92
CA PRO A 106 16.95 10.56 -4.36
C PRO A 106 16.85 9.22 -5.12
N ALA A 107 15.89 9.11 -6.06
CA ALA A 107 15.69 7.93 -6.88
C ALA A 107 15.99 8.20 -8.37
N LEU A 108 15.19 9.01 -9.06
CA LEU A 108 15.49 9.42 -10.44
C LEU A 108 16.22 10.77 -10.54
N VAL A 109 16.52 11.41 -9.41
CA VAL A 109 17.20 12.72 -9.33
C VAL A 109 18.57 12.63 -8.69
N GLU A 110 19.42 13.64 -8.94
CA GLU A 110 20.81 13.67 -8.46
C GLU A 110 20.91 13.82 -6.92
N ALA A 111 19.96 14.55 -6.30
CA ALA A 111 19.91 14.83 -4.87
C ALA A 111 18.48 15.05 -4.39
N LEU A 112 18.27 15.10 -3.07
CA LEU A 112 17.02 15.60 -2.49
C LEU A 112 16.76 17.04 -2.95
N PRO A 113 15.49 17.52 -2.97
CA PRO A 113 15.16 18.85 -3.44
C PRO A 113 15.94 19.95 -2.71
N ASP A 114 16.44 20.95 -3.45
CA ASP A 114 16.81 22.24 -2.89
C ASP A 114 15.52 23.04 -2.66
N VAL A 115 15.19 23.23 -1.37
CA VAL A 115 13.94 23.88 -0.96
C VAL A 115 14.27 25.30 -0.50
N SER A 116 13.56 26.29 -1.11
CA SER A 116 13.71 27.68 -0.70
C SER A 116 13.36 27.92 0.78
N SER A 117 13.95 28.94 1.38
CA SER A 117 13.78 29.24 2.81
C SER A 117 12.34 29.52 3.23
N ASP A 118 11.49 29.94 2.28
CA ASP A 118 10.04 30.13 2.48
C ASP A 118 9.23 28.84 2.30
N GLY A 119 9.88 27.70 1.94
CA GLY A 119 9.25 26.41 1.71
C GLY A 119 8.37 26.33 0.46
N LEU A 120 8.46 27.31 -0.46
CA LEU A 120 7.56 27.41 -1.61
C LEU A 120 8.15 26.90 -2.92
N THR A 121 9.46 26.81 -3.04
CA THR A 121 10.12 26.40 -4.29
C THR A 121 10.99 25.18 -4.06
N TYR A 122 10.77 24.14 -4.85
CA TYR A 122 11.52 22.89 -4.85
C TYR A 122 12.27 22.78 -6.18
N LYS A 123 13.59 22.63 -6.12
CA LYS A 123 14.42 22.43 -7.31
C LYS A 123 15.04 21.04 -7.27
N LEU A 124 14.89 20.31 -8.37
CA LEU A 124 15.43 18.97 -8.55
C LEU A 124 16.11 18.88 -9.91
N LYS A 125 16.96 17.87 -10.08
CA LYS A 125 17.62 17.60 -11.35
C LYS A 125 17.63 16.12 -11.64
N LEU A 126 17.11 15.71 -12.80
CA LEU A 126 17.11 14.31 -13.23
C LEU A 126 18.53 13.78 -13.41
N LEU A 127 18.72 12.51 -13.06
CA LEU A 127 19.93 11.76 -13.41
C LEU A 127 20.08 11.69 -14.94
N LYS A 128 21.31 11.78 -15.42
CA LYS A 128 21.58 11.71 -16.87
C LYS A 128 21.46 10.30 -17.42
N GLY A 129 20.93 10.20 -18.63
CA GLY A 129 20.89 8.95 -19.41
C GLY A 129 19.83 7.95 -18.92
N LEU A 130 18.84 8.40 -18.14
CA LEU A 130 17.69 7.59 -17.78
C LEU A 130 16.90 7.20 -19.02
N LYS A 131 16.42 5.95 -19.03
CA LYS A 131 15.59 5.41 -20.10
C LYS A 131 14.38 4.68 -19.54
N TYR A 132 13.29 4.79 -20.24
CA TYR A 132 12.13 3.92 -20.05
C TYR A 132 12.42 2.49 -20.54
N SER A 133 11.56 1.57 -20.20
CA SER A 133 11.68 0.15 -20.58
C SER A 133 11.59 -0.10 -22.09
N ASP A 134 11.02 0.82 -22.86
CA ASP A 134 11.00 0.81 -24.33
C ASP A 134 12.26 1.41 -24.99
N GLY A 135 13.19 1.93 -24.17
CA GLY A 135 14.44 2.55 -24.62
C GLY A 135 14.35 4.04 -24.87
N SER A 136 13.17 4.64 -24.85
CA SER A 136 13.01 6.08 -24.96
C SER A 136 13.61 6.82 -23.76
N PRO A 137 14.14 8.06 -23.92
CA PRO A 137 14.73 8.80 -22.83
C PRO A 137 13.67 9.32 -21.86
N VAL A 138 13.95 9.28 -20.54
CA VAL A 138 13.16 9.97 -19.52
C VAL A 138 13.54 11.45 -19.54
N LYS A 139 12.55 12.32 -19.61
CA LYS A 139 12.71 13.77 -19.71
C LYS A 139 12.15 14.48 -18.48
N ALA A 140 12.67 15.67 -18.16
CA ALA A 140 12.12 16.50 -17.09
C ALA A 140 10.64 16.86 -17.33
N SER A 141 10.28 17.10 -18.60
CA SER A 141 8.90 17.41 -19.01
C SER A 141 7.92 16.25 -18.80
N ASP A 142 8.40 14.99 -18.74
CA ASP A 142 7.55 13.83 -18.46
C ASP A 142 6.96 13.88 -17.05
N PHE A 143 7.71 14.38 -16.06
CA PHE A 143 7.17 14.58 -14.71
C PHE A 143 5.96 15.52 -14.70
N ARG A 144 6.06 16.69 -15.34
CA ARG A 144 4.91 17.61 -15.46
C ARG A 144 3.74 16.94 -16.19
N ALA A 145 4.03 16.29 -17.31
CA ALA A 145 3.01 15.62 -18.11
C ALA A 145 2.30 14.49 -17.32
N THR A 146 3.03 13.80 -16.42
CA THR A 146 2.45 12.79 -15.53
C THR A 146 1.43 13.39 -14.58
N ILE A 147 1.80 14.47 -13.86
CA ILE A 147 0.86 15.12 -12.95
C ILE A 147 -0.36 15.69 -13.72
N GLU A 148 -0.14 16.29 -14.89
CA GLU A 148 -1.24 16.76 -15.76
C GLU A 148 -2.12 15.63 -16.28
N ARG A 149 -1.53 14.45 -16.54
CA ARG A 149 -2.27 13.23 -16.90
C ARG A 149 -3.14 12.74 -15.74
N ASP A 150 -2.64 12.76 -14.52
CA ASP A 150 -3.41 12.36 -13.34
C ASP A 150 -4.66 13.20 -13.16
N TYR A 151 -4.57 14.52 -13.35
CA TYR A 151 -5.75 15.40 -13.37
C TYR A 151 -6.73 15.06 -14.49
N LYS A 152 -6.24 14.68 -15.69
CA LYS A 152 -7.11 14.27 -16.81
C LYS A 152 -7.80 12.93 -16.56
N LEU A 153 -7.16 12.05 -15.81
CA LEU A 153 -7.69 10.74 -15.41
C LEU A 153 -8.71 10.82 -14.26
N ASP A 154 -8.83 11.97 -13.60
CA ASP A 154 -9.49 12.08 -12.30
C ASP A 154 -8.89 11.10 -11.27
N SER A 155 -7.55 10.99 -11.27
CA SER A 155 -6.76 10.13 -10.39
C SER A 155 -7.09 10.36 -8.92
N PRO A 156 -7.09 9.31 -8.08
CA PRO A 156 -7.19 9.48 -6.64
C PRO A 156 -6.00 10.25 -6.04
N GLY A 157 -4.87 10.32 -6.75
CA GLY A 157 -3.65 11.03 -6.34
C GLY A 157 -3.66 12.55 -6.52
N VAL A 158 -4.63 13.13 -7.26
CA VAL A 158 -4.61 14.58 -7.57
C VAL A 158 -4.61 15.48 -6.34
N GLY A 159 -5.18 15.01 -5.22
CA GLY A 159 -5.20 15.73 -3.95
C GLY A 159 -3.81 16.04 -3.40
N PHE A 160 -2.82 15.19 -3.66
CA PHE A 160 -1.43 15.38 -3.23
C PHE A 160 -0.76 16.57 -3.94
N PHE A 161 -1.16 16.86 -5.17
CA PHE A 161 -0.59 17.92 -6.00
C PHE A 161 -1.40 19.21 -6.00
N ALA A 162 -2.51 19.25 -5.26
CA ALA A 162 -3.42 20.40 -5.25
C ALA A 162 -2.77 21.70 -4.77
N ASN A 163 -1.67 21.62 -3.99
CA ASN A 163 -0.93 22.79 -3.50
C ASN A 163 0.06 23.40 -4.54
N ILE A 164 0.24 22.76 -5.70
CA ILE A 164 1.08 23.32 -6.76
C ILE A 164 0.40 24.53 -7.40
N VAL A 165 1.15 25.60 -7.66
CA VAL A 165 0.65 26.80 -8.33
C VAL A 165 0.07 26.44 -9.70
N GLY A 166 -1.15 26.88 -9.98
CA GLY A 166 -1.85 26.62 -11.25
C GLY A 166 -2.54 25.25 -11.33
N ALA A 167 -2.40 24.36 -10.30
CA ALA A 167 -3.07 23.07 -10.29
C ALA A 167 -4.61 23.20 -10.29
N ASP A 168 -5.17 24.18 -9.54
CA ASP A 168 -6.62 24.40 -9.48
C ASP A 168 -7.21 24.84 -10.83
N GLU A 169 -6.48 25.65 -11.58
CA GLU A 169 -6.91 26.08 -12.90
C GLU A 169 -6.83 24.92 -13.89
N PHE A 170 -5.73 24.16 -13.83
CA PHE A 170 -5.59 22.96 -14.67
C PHE A 170 -6.66 21.91 -14.35
N ALA A 171 -7.01 21.72 -13.08
CA ALA A 171 -8.07 20.79 -12.66
C ALA A 171 -9.43 21.12 -13.30
N LYS A 172 -9.74 22.42 -13.49
CA LYS A 172 -10.99 22.88 -14.12
C LYS A 172 -10.98 22.72 -15.64
N THR A 173 -9.87 23.09 -16.27
CA THR A 173 -9.77 23.21 -17.74
C THR A 173 -9.26 21.92 -18.39
N LYS A 174 -8.41 21.18 -17.68
CA LYS A 174 -7.65 19.99 -18.16
C LYS A 174 -6.84 20.28 -19.44
N THR A 175 -6.53 21.57 -19.67
CA THR A 175 -5.81 22.08 -20.85
C THR A 175 -4.68 23.02 -20.46
N GLY A 176 -3.68 23.16 -21.34
CA GLY A 176 -2.47 23.95 -21.06
C GLY A 176 -1.52 23.20 -20.14
N HIS A 177 -0.87 23.92 -19.24
CA HIS A 177 0.11 23.37 -18.30
C HIS A 177 -0.12 23.86 -16.87
N ILE A 178 0.25 23.04 -15.89
CA ILE A 178 0.35 23.45 -14.48
C ILE A 178 1.52 24.43 -14.35
N THR A 179 1.22 25.71 -14.20
CA THR A 179 2.21 26.82 -14.28
C THR A 179 3.27 26.80 -13.19
N GLY A 180 2.98 26.12 -12.07
CA GLY A 180 3.93 25.91 -10.98
C GLY A 180 4.99 24.84 -11.24
N ILE A 181 4.91 24.08 -12.35
CA ILE A 181 5.93 23.09 -12.71
C ILE A 181 6.63 23.57 -13.96
N THR A 182 7.91 23.94 -13.82
CA THR A 182 8.77 24.30 -14.96
C THR A 182 9.85 23.26 -15.13
N THR A 183 10.17 22.89 -16.37
CA THR A 183 11.08 21.81 -16.71
C THR A 183 11.98 22.21 -17.86
N ASP A 184 13.22 21.74 -17.83
CA ASP A 184 14.19 21.88 -18.94
C ASP A 184 14.74 20.48 -19.29
N ASP A 185 14.37 19.98 -20.45
CA ASP A 185 14.79 18.65 -20.93
C ASP A 185 16.28 18.59 -21.30
N ALA A 186 16.91 19.72 -21.60
CA ALA A 186 18.32 19.76 -21.96
C ALA A 186 19.23 19.64 -20.72
N THR A 187 18.84 20.27 -19.62
CA THR A 187 19.59 20.25 -18.35
C THR A 187 19.11 19.19 -17.37
N GLY A 188 17.86 18.72 -17.51
CA GLY A 188 17.18 17.83 -16.59
C GLY A 188 16.58 18.56 -15.38
N ASP A 189 16.55 19.89 -15.38
CA ASP A 189 16.05 20.69 -14.26
C ASP A 189 14.52 20.63 -14.16
N ILE A 190 14.04 20.46 -12.92
CA ILE A 190 12.62 20.52 -12.54
C ILE A 190 12.48 21.51 -11.40
N THR A 191 11.63 22.51 -11.58
CA THR A 191 11.27 23.45 -10.51
C THR A 191 9.78 23.37 -10.24
N ILE A 192 9.41 23.17 -8.97
CA ILE A 192 8.02 23.09 -8.52
C ILE A 192 7.76 24.24 -7.55
N LYS A 193 6.68 25.00 -7.77
CA LYS A 193 6.25 26.10 -6.91
C LYS A 193 4.93 25.75 -6.23
N LEU A 194 4.88 25.88 -4.92
CA LEU A 194 3.71 25.66 -4.08
C LEU A 194 2.99 26.99 -3.77
N LYS A 195 1.69 26.92 -3.51
CA LYS A 195 0.86 28.04 -3.04
C LYS A 195 1.11 28.37 -1.57
N ALA A 196 1.47 27.37 -0.77
CA ALA A 196 1.77 27.47 0.66
C ALA A 196 2.84 26.44 1.04
N PRO A 197 3.62 26.68 2.11
CA PRO A 197 4.57 25.69 2.63
C PRO A 197 3.87 24.38 2.97
N GLN A 198 4.54 23.26 2.66
CA GLN A 198 4.01 21.91 2.89
C GLN A 198 5.13 20.95 3.29
N GLY A 199 5.15 20.53 4.58
CA GLY A 199 6.26 19.78 5.18
C GLY A 199 6.45 18.37 4.63
N ASP A 200 5.41 17.74 4.09
CA ASP A 200 5.43 16.40 3.49
C ASP A 200 5.60 16.39 1.97
N PHE A 201 5.75 17.55 1.32
CA PHE A 201 5.75 17.59 -0.14
C PHE A 201 6.88 16.76 -0.78
N SER A 202 8.05 16.69 -0.12
CA SER A 202 9.12 15.79 -0.57
C SER A 202 8.72 14.31 -0.51
N ASN A 203 7.92 13.90 0.49
CA ASN A 203 7.40 12.53 0.56
C ASN A 203 6.40 12.25 -0.57
N ILE A 204 5.57 13.22 -0.92
CA ILE A 204 4.63 13.11 -2.05
C ILE A 204 5.37 12.86 -3.38
N LEU A 205 6.55 13.46 -3.58
CA LEU A 205 7.39 13.20 -4.74
C LEU A 205 7.99 11.77 -4.77
N GLY A 206 7.83 11.01 -3.69
CA GLY A 206 8.21 9.60 -3.57
C GLY A 206 7.02 8.64 -3.68
N THR A 207 5.82 9.10 -4.00
CA THR A 207 4.63 8.25 -4.24
C THR A 207 4.55 7.77 -5.69
N GLU A 208 3.80 6.70 -5.94
CA GLU A 208 3.58 6.17 -7.29
C GLU A 208 2.96 7.19 -8.26
N PHE A 209 2.10 8.07 -7.75
CA PHE A 209 1.50 9.14 -8.56
C PHE A 209 2.51 10.16 -9.09
N ALA A 210 3.69 10.26 -8.47
CA ALA A 210 4.78 11.13 -8.92
C ALA A 210 5.78 10.42 -9.86
N ALA A 211 5.57 9.14 -10.17
CA ALA A 211 6.47 8.37 -11.03
C ALA A 211 6.31 8.78 -12.50
N PRO A 212 7.35 9.31 -13.17
CA PRO A 212 7.22 9.77 -14.55
C PRO A 212 6.83 8.64 -15.50
N VAL A 213 5.87 8.91 -16.37
CA VAL A 213 5.55 8.12 -17.56
C VAL A 213 5.75 9.00 -18.81
N PRO A 214 6.01 8.41 -20.00
CA PRO A 214 6.20 9.22 -21.21
C PRO A 214 5.06 10.21 -21.43
N ALA A 215 5.35 11.45 -21.78
CA ALA A 215 4.34 12.50 -22.03
C ALA A 215 3.32 12.11 -23.13
N SER A 216 3.67 11.14 -23.98
CA SER A 216 2.77 10.57 -24.98
C SER A 216 1.77 9.56 -24.43
N THR A 217 1.86 9.18 -23.14
CA THR A 217 0.94 8.21 -22.52
C THR A 217 -0.49 8.74 -22.53
N PRO A 218 -1.46 7.97 -23.10
CA PRO A 218 -2.84 8.42 -23.18
C PRO A 218 -3.47 8.68 -21.79
N ALA A 219 -4.31 9.71 -21.67
CA ALA A 219 -5.09 10.00 -20.48
C ALA A 219 -6.35 9.11 -20.41
N LYS A 220 -6.13 7.81 -20.32
CA LYS A 220 -7.12 6.74 -20.09
C LYS A 220 -6.44 5.59 -19.40
N ASP A 221 -7.20 4.72 -18.75
CA ASP A 221 -6.66 3.52 -18.10
C ASP A 221 -5.76 2.71 -19.06
N GLN A 222 -4.53 2.49 -18.63
CA GLN A 222 -3.50 1.73 -19.35
C GLN A 222 -3.17 0.40 -18.66
N SER A 223 -3.98 -0.09 -17.72
CA SER A 223 -3.67 -1.31 -16.96
C SER A 223 -3.42 -2.54 -17.82
N THR A 224 -4.12 -2.67 -18.98
CA THR A 224 -3.92 -3.78 -19.93
C THR A 224 -2.81 -3.53 -20.97
N SER A 225 -2.33 -2.29 -21.06
CA SER A 225 -1.18 -1.86 -21.88
C SER A 225 -0.35 -0.86 -21.07
N PRO A 226 0.32 -1.33 -20.00
CA PRO A 226 0.97 -0.45 -19.03
C PRO A 226 2.00 0.48 -19.68
N PRO A 227 2.12 1.73 -19.20
CA PRO A 227 3.12 2.66 -19.70
C PRO A 227 4.54 2.09 -19.60
N PRO A 228 5.48 2.52 -20.44
CA PRO A 228 6.89 2.18 -20.28
C PRO A 228 7.39 2.53 -18.88
N ALA A 229 8.11 1.59 -18.27
CA ALA A 229 8.53 1.62 -16.88
C ALA A 229 9.85 2.39 -16.68
N THR A 230 10.00 3.05 -15.52
CA THR A 230 11.24 3.72 -15.07
C THR A 230 12.05 2.86 -14.10
N GLY A 231 11.45 1.86 -13.46
CA GLY A 231 12.05 1.01 -12.44
C GLY A 231 12.81 -0.20 -12.98
N PRO A 232 13.33 -1.06 -12.06
CA PRO A 232 14.10 -2.26 -12.41
C PRO A 232 13.30 -3.32 -13.15
N TYR A 233 11.98 -3.24 -13.10
CA TYR A 233 11.07 -4.17 -13.76
C TYR A 233 10.08 -3.45 -14.66
N MET A 234 9.41 -4.23 -15.52
CA MET A 234 8.30 -3.79 -16.35
C MET A 234 7.20 -4.84 -16.38
N ILE A 235 5.96 -4.41 -16.56
CA ILE A 235 4.81 -5.31 -16.68
C ILE A 235 4.79 -5.85 -18.11
N GLN A 236 4.94 -7.17 -18.27
CA GLN A 236 4.87 -7.83 -19.56
C GLN A 236 3.44 -8.16 -19.95
N SER A 237 2.60 -8.56 -19.00
CA SER A 237 1.19 -8.84 -19.25
C SER A 237 0.37 -8.76 -17.96
N PHE A 238 -0.88 -8.36 -18.10
CA PHE A 238 -1.90 -8.39 -17.06
C PHE A 238 -3.20 -8.97 -17.60
N LYS A 239 -3.73 -9.95 -16.89
CA LYS A 239 -5.05 -10.53 -17.12
C LYS A 239 -5.86 -10.33 -15.85
N PRO A 240 -6.77 -9.34 -15.79
CA PRO A 240 -7.54 -9.03 -14.60
C PRO A 240 -8.15 -10.29 -13.95
N ASN A 241 -8.06 -10.37 -12.62
CA ASN A 241 -8.55 -11.49 -11.81
C ASN A 241 -7.99 -12.88 -12.18
N LYS A 242 -6.85 -12.94 -12.90
CA LYS A 242 -6.22 -14.21 -13.28
C LYS A 242 -4.73 -14.24 -13.01
N SER A 243 -3.98 -13.31 -13.58
CA SER A 243 -2.53 -13.36 -13.50
C SER A 243 -1.86 -12.09 -13.99
N PHE A 244 -0.64 -11.89 -13.55
CA PHE A 244 0.26 -10.89 -14.11
C PHE A 244 1.65 -11.48 -14.35
N VAL A 245 2.39 -10.85 -15.24
CA VAL A 245 3.79 -11.17 -15.51
C VAL A 245 4.60 -9.89 -15.47
N VAL A 246 5.61 -9.88 -14.61
CA VAL A 246 6.59 -8.80 -14.50
C VAL A 246 7.96 -9.36 -14.88
N VAL A 247 8.72 -8.63 -15.68
CA VAL A 247 10.06 -9.02 -16.15
C VAL A 247 11.05 -7.88 -15.95
N ARG A 248 12.34 -8.18 -15.97
CA ARG A 248 13.37 -7.14 -15.89
C ARG A 248 13.20 -6.10 -16.97
N ASN A 249 13.40 -4.84 -16.58
CA ASN A 249 13.51 -3.74 -17.53
C ASN A 249 14.92 -3.77 -18.18
N PRO A 250 15.04 -4.03 -19.48
CA PRO A 250 16.34 -4.18 -20.14
C PRO A 250 17.14 -2.87 -20.22
N ASN A 251 16.49 -1.74 -20.01
CA ASN A 251 17.09 -0.41 -20.09
C ASN A 251 17.37 0.21 -18.71
N PHE A 252 16.97 -0.46 -17.62
CA PHE A 252 17.22 0.00 -16.26
C PHE A 252 18.71 -0.10 -15.90
N LYS A 253 19.17 0.89 -15.16
CA LYS A 253 20.49 0.88 -14.53
C LYS A 253 20.33 1.17 -13.06
N ALA A 254 20.82 0.28 -12.21
CA ALA A 254 20.80 0.48 -10.77
C ALA A 254 21.46 1.80 -10.39
N THR A 255 20.87 2.48 -9.42
CA THR A 255 21.44 3.65 -8.77
C THR A 255 21.91 3.28 -7.35
N ALA A 256 22.48 4.23 -6.64
CA ALA A 256 22.87 4.01 -5.23
C ALA A 256 21.66 3.64 -4.34
N ASN A 257 20.47 4.09 -4.72
CA ASN A 257 19.25 3.96 -3.91
C ASN A 257 18.17 3.06 -4.51
N VAL A 258 18.27 2.70 -5.80
CA VAL A 258 17.31 1.82 -6.47
C VAL A 258 18.05 0.58 -6.99
N PRO A 259 17.87 -0.61 -6.39
CA PRO A 259 18.60 -1.83 -6.75
C PRO A 259 18.07 -2.43 -8.06
N ASP A 260 18.91 -3.23 -8.73
CA ASP A 260 18.53 -3.99 -9.94
C ASP A 260 17.44 -5.05 -9.68
N GLY A 261 17.38 -5.54 -8.46
CA GLY A 261 16.55 -6.68 -8.10
C GLY A 261 17.18 -8.04 -8.43
N ASN A 262 16.63 -9.11 -7.82
CA ASN A 262 17.16 -10.47 -7.93
C ASN A 262 16.39 -11.37 -8.93
N PRO A 263 15.03 -11.42 -8.92
CA PRO A 263 14.28 -12.24 -9.88
C PRO A 263 14.43 -11.74 -11.32
N ASP A 264 14.53 -12.66 -12.31
CA ASP A 264 14.47 -12.27 -13.72
C ASP A 264 13.03 -12.06 -14.18
N LYS A 265 12.10 -12.81 -13.55
CA LYS A 265 10.67 -12.79 -13.87
C LYS A 265 9.84 -13.06 -12.63
N VAL A 266 8.71 -12.38 -12.51
CA VAL A 266 7.69 -12.64 -11.50
C VAL A 266 6.41 -13.09 -12.20
N LEU A 267 5.87 -14.23 -11.79
CA LEU A 267 4.59 -14.77 -12.23
C LEU A 267 3.61 -14.69 -11.08
N GLY A 268 2.69 -13.76 -11.10
CA GLY A 268 1.59 -13.69 -10.14
C GLY A 268 0.38 -14.46 -10.66
N THR A 269 -0.14 -15.37 -9.86
CA THR A 269 -1.40 -16.07 -10.10
C THR A 269 -2.41 -15.62 -9.06
N ILE A 270 -3.54 -15.07 -9.52
CA ILE A 270 -4.61 -14.64 -8.61
C ILE A 270 -5.34 -15.87 -8.09
N ILE A 271 -5.38 -16.02 -6.78
CA ILE A 271 -6.02 -17.12 -6.05
C ILE A 271 -6.89 -16.49 -4.97
N GLU A 272 -8.19 -16.73 -5.02
CA GLU A 272 -9.14 -16.10 -4.07
C GLU A 272 -9.16 -16.78 -2.70
N ASP A 273 -8.78 -18.05 -2.63
CA ASP A 273 -8.83 -18.86 -1.41
C ASP A 273 -7.46 -18.91 -0.73
N ASP A 274 -7.37 -18.33 0.47
CA ASP A 274 -6.14 -18.24 1.27
C ASP A 274 -5.56 -19.63 1.59
N THR A 275 -6.42 -20.64 1.79
CA THR A 275 -5.98 -22.01 2.07
C THR A 275 -5.35 -22.66 0.84
N ALA A 276 -5.93 -22.44 -0.33
CA ALA A 276 -5.38 -22.92 -1.60
C ALA A 276 -4.04 -22.25 -1.91
N ALA A 277 -3.91 -20.94 -1.67
CA ALA A 277 -2.67 -20.20 -1.85
C ALA A 277 -1.56 -20.71 -0.93
N LEU A 278 -1.85 -20.85 0.37
CA LEU A 278 -0.93 -21.45 1.34
C LEU A 278 -0.50 -22.85 0.91
N GLN A 279 -1.44 -23.69 0.44
CA GLN A 279 -1.13 -25.05 0.01
C GLN A 279 -0.20 -25.09 -1.21
N GLN A 280 -0.33 -24.15 -2.16
CA GLN A 280 0.59 -24.03 -3.30
C GLN A 280 2.02 -23.73 -2.83
N THR A 281 2.18 -22.84 -1.86
CA THR A 281 3.49 -22.49 -1.30
C THR A 281 4.09 -23.66 -0.50
N LEU A 282 3.29 -24.36 0.30
CA LEU A 282 3.71 -25.58 1.01
C LEU A 282 4.16 -26.68 0.05
N ASN A 283 3.49 -26.84 -1.10
CA ASN A 283 3.83 -27.83 -2.12
C ASN A 283 4.96 -27.35 -3.06
N ASN A 284 5.51 -26.14 -2.82
CA ASN A 284 6.55 -25.53 -3.64
C ASN A 284 6.15 -25.31 -5.12
N THR A 285 4.85 -25.13 -5.37
CA THR A 285 4.32 -24.70 -6.68
C THR A 285 4.22 -23.18 -6.78
N ALA A 286 4.13 -22.48 -5.65
CA ALA A 286 4.42 -21.06 -5.49
C ALA A 286 5.67 -20.87 -4.62
N ASP A 287 6.39 -19.79 -4.83
CA ASP A 287 7.60 -19.41 -4.09
C ASP A 287 7.29 -18.37 -3.00
N TYR A 288 6.16 -17.67 -3.13
CA TYR A 288 5.68 -16.69 -2.16
C TYR A 288 4.16 -16.66 -2.13
N ASP A 289 3.61 -16.55 -0.93
CA ASP A 289 2.18 -16.41 -0.67
C ASP A 289 1.89 -14.96 -0.22
N PHE A 290 1.23 -14.19 -1.08
CA PHE A 290 0.79 -12.82 -0.79
C PHE A 290 -0.61 -12.79 -0.14
N HIS A 291 -0.85 -13.70 0.79
CA HIS A 291 -2.07 -13.78 1.57
C HIS A 291 -1.74 -13.77 3.05
N SER A 292 -2.72 -13.44 3.86
CA SER A 292 -2.62 -13.73 5.29
C SER A 292 -2.76 -15.24 5.49
N ILE A 293 -1.89 -15.83 6.30
CA ILE A 293 -2.04 -17.24 6.67
C ILE A 293 -3.39 -17.43 7.38
N PRO A 294 -4.21 -18.42 6.97
CA PRO A 294 -5.46 -18.73 7.65
C PRO A 294 -5.24 -18.93 9.15
N THR A 295 -6.10 -18.32 9.97
CA THR A 295 -5.90 -18.25 11.43
C THR A 295 -5.84 -19.60 12.12
N ASP A 296 -6.54 -20.61 11.58
CA ASP A 296 -6.52 -22.00 12.04
C ASP A 296 -5.24 -22.76 11.66
N ARG A 297 -4.47 -22.25 10.69
CA ARG A 297 -3.19 -22.82 10.22
C ARG A 297 -1.97 -22.13 10.81
N LEU A 298 -2.12 -20.95 11.38
CA LEU A 298 -1.02 -20.09 11.79
C LEU A 298 -0.07 -20.78 12.81
N ALA A 299 -0.61 -21.38 13.86
CA ALA A 299 0.20 -22.07 14.88
C ALA A 299 1.01 -23.25 14.31
N ASP A 300 0.42 -23.99 13.36
CA ASP A 300 1.07 -25.10 12.66
C ASP A 300 2.23 -24.58 11.79
N ILE A 301 2.00 -23.51 11.04
CA ILE A 301 3.01 -22.87 10.18
C ILE A 301 4.16 -22.28 11.02
N GLN A 302 3.86 -21.59 12.11
CA GLN A 302 4.86 -21.03 13.02
C GLN A 302 5.77 -22.14 13.61
N THR A 303 5.19 -23.30 13.92
CA THR A 303 5.92 -24.42 14.53
C THR A 303 6.74 -25.19 13.50
N LYS A 304 6.17 -25.49 12.33
CA LYS A 304 6.79 -26.40 11.34
C LYS A 304 7.69 -25.68 10.34
N TYR A 305 7.43 -24.39 10.06
CA TYR A 305 8.10 -23.65 9.00
C TYR A 305 8.63 -22.28 9.45
N PRO A 306 9.27 -22.15 10.64
CA PRO A 306 9.68 -20.86 11.19
C PRO A 306 10.69 -20.10 10.31
N SER A 307 11.53 -20.81 9.54
CA SER A 307 12.50 -20.19 8.62
C SER A 307 11.88 -19.66 7.32
N GLN A 308 10.64 -20.08 7.00
CA GLN A 308 9.90 -19.68 5.80
C GLN A 308 8.89 -18.56 6.11
N LEU A 309 8.68 -18.25 7.40
CA LEU A 309 7.69 -17.29 7.86
C LEU A 309 8.38 -15.99 8.34
N LYS A 310 7.88 -14.85 7.88
CA LYS A 310 8.18 -13.54 8.47
C LYS A 310 6.89 -12.94 9.02
N ILE A 311 6.96 -12.40 10.24
CA ILE A 311 5.86 -11.65 10.86
C ILE A 311 6.35 -10.24 11.13
N TYR A 312 5.60 -9.24 10.70
CA TYR A 312 5.96 -7.83 10.86
C TYR A 312 4.72 -6.95 11.04
N THR A 313 4.92 -5.73 11.53
CA THR A 313 3.85 -4.76 11.73
C THR A 313 4.07 -3.58 10.78
N PRO A 314 3.36 -3.51 9.65
CA PRO A 314 3.36 -2.29 8.84
C PRO A 314 2.63 -1.17 9.57
N ALA A 315 2.85 0.08 9.15
CA ALA A 315 2.09 1.21 9.65
C ALA A 315 0.66 1.15 9.12
N ASN A 316 -0.25 0.63 9.93
CA ASN A 316 -1.66 0.48 9.58
C ASN A 316 -2.57 0.71 10.79
N THR A 317 -3.81 1.13 10.51
CA THR A 317 -4.89 1.18 11.50
C THR A 317 -6.18 0.71 10.84
N TYR A 318 -6.80 -0.32 11.43
CA TYR A 318 -8.11 -0.83 11.09
C TYR A 318 -9.15 -0.13 11.95
N TYR A 319 -10.18 0.41 11.33
CA TYR A 319 -11.20 1.19 12.02
C TYR A 319 -12.58 1.02 11.38
N PHE A 320 -13.61 1.39 12.09
CA PHE A 320 -14.90 1.66 11.47
C PHE A 320 -15.02 3.17 11.26
N PHE A 321 -15.26 3.60 10.01
CA PHE A 321 -15.63 4.98 9.75
C PHE A 321 -17.04 5.25 10.24
N VAL A 322 -17.31 6.49 10.66
CA VAL A 322 -18.61 6.92 11.15
C VAL A 322 -18.98 8.24 10.49
N ASN A 323 -19.87 8.18 9.49
CA ASN A 323 -20.18 9.35 8.65
C ASN A 323 -21.01 10.39 9.40
N THR A 324 -20.38 11.50 9.73
CA THR A 324 -20.98 12.60 10.50
C THR A 324 -22.11 13.34 9.79
N ARG A 325 -22.24 13.16 8.46
CA ARG A 325 -23.34 13.75 7.66
C ARG A 325 -24.58 12.87 7.60
N GLN A 326 -24.54 11.66 8.20
CA GLN A 326 -25.63 10.70 8.13
C GLN A 326 -26.19 10.42 9.52
N PRO A 327 -27.49 10.71 9.78
CA PRO A 327 -28.12 10.32 11.06
C PRO A 327 -28.07 8.80 11.26
N PRO A 328 -27.93 8.34 12.53
CA PRO A 328 -27.85 9.11 13.76
C PRO A 328 -26.41 9.55 14.14
N PHE A 329 -25.41 9.35 13.26
CA PHE A 329 -24.00 9.59 13.51
C PHE A 329 -23.61 11.08 13.40
N ASP A 330 -24.51 11.97 13.01
CA ASP A 330 -24.38 13.42 13.15
C ASP A 330 -24.20 13.83 14.64
N LYS A 331 -24.72 13.04 15.59
CA LYS A 331 -24.62 13.26 17.03
C LYS A 331 -23.36 12.64 17.61
N VAL A 332 -22.50 13.45 18.24
CA VAL A 332 -21.24 12.97 18.86
C VAL A 332 -21.49 11.89 19.91
N GLN A 333 -22.57 11.98 20.69
CA GLN A 333 -22.92 11.00 21.72
C GLN A 333 -23.16 9.60 21.10
N VAL A 334 -23.76 9.53 19.89
CA VAL A 334 -23.95 8.26 19.19
C VAL A 334 -22.60 7.68 18.75
N ARG A 335 -21.70 8.50 18.22
CA ARG A 335 -20.36 8.05 17.83
C ARG A 335 -19.52 7.58 19.03
N GLN A 336 -19.61 8.30 20.15
CA GLN A 336 -18.99 7.89 21.41
C GLN A 336 -19.61 6.59 21.94
N ALA A 337 -20.93 6.41 21.82
CA ALA A 337 -21.59 5.17 22.20
C ALA A 337 -21.04 3.96 21.44
N VAL A 338 -20.80 4.11 20.12
CA VAL A 338 -20.19 3.03 19.32
C VAL A 338 -18.78 2.72 19.84
N ASN A 339 -17.95 3.73 20.13
CA ASN A 339 -16.61 3.53 20.68
C ASN A 339 -16.61 2.79 22.03
N TYR A 340 -17.53 3.12 22.94
CA TYR A 340 -17.70 2.39 24.20
C TYR A 340 -18.24 0.96 24.02
N ALA A 341 -19.04 0.74 22.97
CA ALA A 341 -19.68 -0.56 22.74
C ALA A 341 -18.72 -1.61 22.16
N ILE A 342 -17.64 -1.20 21.48
CA ILE A 342 -16.70 -2.09 20.83
C ILE A 342 -15.76 -2.73 21.86
N ASP A 343 -15.76 -4.07 21.93
CA ASP A 343 -14.71 -4.88 22.57
C ASP A 343 -13.57 -5.08 21.55
N ARG A 344 -12.51 -4.30 21.70
CA ARG A 344 -11.35 -4.33 20.81
C ARG A 344 -10.58 -5.64 20.91
N ASP A 345 -10.55 -6.24 22.11
CA ASP A 345 -9.92 -7.54 22.29
C ASP A 345 -10.69 -8.66 21.56
N ALA A 346 -12.02 -8.56 21.50
CA ALA A 346 -12.81 -9.49 20.68
C ALA A 346 -12.50 -9.34 19.19
N LEU A 347 -12.34 -8.10 18.69
CA LEU A 347 -12.01 -7.84 17.29
C LEU A 347 -10.61 -8.33 16.92
N VAL A 348 -9.58 -8.09 17.76
CA VAL A 348 -8.22 -8.55 17.46
C VAL A 348 -8.11 -10.08 17.46
N ARG A 349 -8.95 -10.80 18.24
CA ARG A 349 -9.02 -12.27 18.17
C ARG A 349 -9.46 -12.78 16.80
N LEU A 350 -10.23 -12.00 16.03
CA LEU A 350 -10.61 -12.38 14.66
C LEU A 350 -9.40 -12.47 13.72
N PHE A 351 -8.28 -11.87 14.09
CA PHE A 351 -7.02 -11.92 13.33
C PHE A 351 -6.03 -12.99 13.84
N GLY A 352 -6.52 -13.97 14.61
CA GLY A 352 -5.68 -15.08 15.09
C GLY A 352 -4.53 -14.67 16.01
N GLY A 353 -4.65 -13.53 16.70
CA GLY A 353 -3.59 -12.98 17.57
C GLY A 353 -2.56 -12.11 16.82
N LEU A 354 -2.69 -11.95 15.51
CA LEU A 354 -1.84 -11.09 14.71
C LEU A 354 -2.40 -9.66 14.63
N ALA A 355 -2.74 -9.06 15.78
CA ALA A 355 -3.16 -7.67 15.88
C ALA A 355 -3.01 -7.17 17.32
N ASN A 356 -2.83 -5.86 17.48
CA ASN A 356 -2.88 -5.16 18.74
C ASN A 356 -4.10 -4.25 18.79
N PRO A 357 -4.85 -4.20 19.92
CA PRO A 357 -5.98 -3.31 20.05
C PRO A 357 -5.51 -1.85 20.10
N THR A 358 -6.27 -0.95 19.47
CA THR A 358 -5.94 0.49 19.44
C THR A 358 -7.18 1.37 19.53
N GLU A 359 -7.00 2.56 20.13
CA GLU A 359 -7.95 3.69 20.07
C GLU A 359 -7.36 4.89 19.32
N ASN A 360 -6.16 4.75 18.76
CA ASN A 360 -5.46 5.82 18.04
C ASN A 360 -5.77 5.78 16.54
N VAL A 361 -5.70 6.94 15.91
CA VAL A 361 -5.60 7.07 14.45
C VAL A 361 -4.22 6.61 14.00
N LEU A 362 -3.15 7.19 14.59
CA LEU A 362 -1.77 6.80 14.27
C LEU A 362 -1.43 5.43 14.83
N PRO A 363 -0.73 4.58 14.06
CA PRO A 363 -0.21 3.31 14.56
C PRO A 363 1.02 3.52 15.45
N PRO A 364 1.34 2.54 16.34
CA PRO A 364 2.46 2.65 17.29
C PRO A 364 3.86 2.69 16.64
N THR A 365 3.96 2.47 15.34
CA THR A 365 5.21 2.62 14.57
C THR A 365 5.62 4.07 14.34
N TYR A 366 4.73 5.03 14.61
CA TYR A 366 5.00 6.45 14.45
C TYR A 366 5.61 7.07 15.70
N PRO A 367 6.66 7.92 15.60
CA PRO A 367 7.21 8.68 16.73
C PRO A 367 6.18 9.59 17.43
N GLN A 368 5.14 10.00 16.69
CA GLN A 368 4.05 10.85 17.17
C GLN A 368 2.98 10.09 17.97
N TYR A 369 3.05 8.76 17.96
CA TYR A 369 2.07 7.94 18.70
C TYR A 369 2.15 8.16 20.20
N LYS A 370 1.00 8.45 20.80
CA LYS A 370 0.79 8.45 22.27
C LYS A 370 -0.48 7.67 22.55
N LYS A 371 -0.36 6.57 23.27
CA LYS A 371 -1.49 5.67 23.54
C LYS A 371 -2.68 6.42 24.09
N ILE A 372 -3.82 6.29 23.41
CA ILE A 372 -5.13 6.78 23.84
C ILE A 372 -5.89 5.63 24.51
N SER A 373 -6.59 5.92 25.62
CA SER A 373 -7.45 4.99 26.36
C SER A 373 -8.66 5.77 26.89
N MET A 374 -9.58 6.13 26.01
CA MET A 374 -10.73 7.00 26.31
C MET A 374 -12.04 6.23 26.38
N TYR A 375 -12.11 5.09 25.70
CA TYR A 375 -13.34 4.33 25.47
C TYR A 375 -13.20 2.88 25.94
N PRO A 376 -13.06 2.63 27.27
CA PRO A 376 -13.10 1.27 27.80
C PRO A 376 -14.44 0.63 27.42
N HIS A 377 -14.43 -0.67 27.11
CA HIS A 377 -15.63 -1.39 26.71
C HIS A 377 -16.70 -1.31 27.81
N ASP A 378 -17.83 -0.65 27.52
CA ASP A 378 -18.95 -0.43 28.44
C ASP A 378 -20.28 -0.35 27.67
N LEU A 379 -20.96 -1.49 27.56
CA LEU A 379 -22.27 -1.60 26.91
C LEU A 379 -23.36 -0.83 27.64
N ALA A 380 -23.28 -0.69 28.98
CA ALA A 380 -24.29 0.05 29.75
C ALA A 380 -24.22 1.55 29.45
N LYS A 381 -22.99 2.09 29.44
CA LYS A 381 -22.74 3.49 29.06
C LYS A 381 -23.13 3.74 27.59
N ALA A 382 -22.79 2.83 26.69
CA ALA A 382 -23.17 2.94 25.29
C ALA A 382 -24.69 3.02 25.10
N LYS A 383 -25.46 2.12 25.75
CA LYS A 383 -26.94 2.16 25.74
C LYS A 383 -27.49 3.47 26.30
N SER A 384 -26.91 3.95 27.38
CA SER A 384 -27.31 5.23 28.01
C SER A 384 -27.12 6.39 27.04
N LEU A 385 -25.97 6.45 26.33
CA LEU A 385 -25.68 7.49 25.35
C LEU A 385 -26.62 7.44 24.14
N ILE A 386 -26.93 6.24 23.61
CA ILE A 386 -27.91 6.05 22.52
C ILE A 386 -29.29 6.56 22.94
N LYS A 387 -29.74 6.23 24.17
CA LYS A 387 -31.03 6.69 24.72
C LYS A 387 -31.03 8.22 24.88
N ALA A 388 -29.98 8.77 25.49
CA ALA A 388 -29.85 10.22 25.72
C ALA A 388 -29.83 11.01 24.41
N ALA A 389 -29.21 10.47 23.37
CA ALA A 389 -29.21 11.05 22.04
C ALA A 389 -30.54 10.91 21.28
N GLY A 390 -31.52 10.20 21.82
CA GLY A 390 -32.81 9.92 21.14
C GLY A 390 -32.63 9.05 19.90
N ALA A 391 -31.61 8.18 19.86
CA ALA A 391 -31.28 7.37 18.71
C ALA A 391 -31.76 5.91 18.81
N THR A 392 -32.44 5.55 19.90
CA THR A 392 -32.99 4.19 20.10
C THR A 392 -33.91 3.81 18.94
N GLY A 393 -33.70 2.65 18.34
CA GLY A 393 -34.48 2.14 17.21
C GLY A 393 -34.12 2.75 15.86
N ALA A 394 -33.15 3.67 15.79
CA ALA A 394 -32.69 4.23 14.51
C ALA A 394 -32.09 3.14 13.63
N THR A 395 -32.49 3.12 12.35
CA THR A 395 -31.97 2.18 11.38
C THR A 395 -30.64 2.67 10.84
N VAL A 396 -29.64 1.80 10.81
CA VAL A 396 -28.30 2.08 10.29
C VAL A 396 -27.84 0.99 9.33
N THR A 397 -27.14 1.38 8.27
CA THR A 397 -26.53 0.45 7.32
C THR A 397 -25.04 0.33 7.64
N VAL A 398 -24.61 -0.89 7.92
CA VAL A 398 -23.19 -1.25 8.17
C VAL A 398 -22.60 -1.75 6.88
N TRP A 399 -21.61 -1.03 6.35
CA TRP A 399 -20.96 -1.30 5.08
C TRP A 399 -19.68 -2.12 5.26
N GLY A 400 -19.51 -3.12 4.42
CA GLY A 400 -18.30 -3.93 4.33
C GLY A 400 -18.10 -4.50 2.95
N ASN A 401 -16.94 -5.09 2.71
CA ASN A 401 -16.67 -5.86 1.51
C ASN A 401 -16.63 -7.37 1.82
N ASP A 402 -16.52 -8.18 0.78
CA ASP A 402 -16.54 -9.65 0.85
C ASP A 402 -15.21 -10.28 1.29
N ALA A 403 -14.14 -9.49 1.50
CA ALA A 403 -12.90 -9.99 2.10
C ALA A 403 -13.08 -10.34 3.58
N GLU A 404 -12.43 -11.40 4.04
CA GLU A 404 -12.52 -11.89 5.43
C GLU A 404 -12.11 -10.82 6.46
N THR A 405 -11.13 -9.97 6.11
CA THR A 405 -10.67 -8.84 6.93
C THR A 405 -11.73 -7.78 7.19
N SER A 406 -12.74 -7.69 6.35
CA SER A 406 -13.89 -6.78 6.46
C SER A 406 -15.13 -7.49 6.98
N LYS A 407 -15.47 -8.65 6.40
CA LYS A 407 -16.73 -9.35 6.57
C LYS A 407 -17.00 -9.75 8.04
N LYS A 408 -16.02 -10.33 8.72
CA LYS A 408 -16.16 -10.71 10.13
C LYS A 408 -16.26 -9.50 11.08
N PRO A 409 -15.38 -8.46 10.98
CA PRO A 409 -15.51 -7.26 11.79
C PRO A 409 -16.84 -6.51 11.60
N VAL A 410 -17.38 -6.38 10.36
CA VAL A 410 -18.65 -5.66 10.17
C VAL A 410 -19.86 -6.47 10.65
N ALA A 411 -19.81 -7.80 10.61
CA ALA A 411 -20.82 -8.65 11.24
C ALA A 411 -20.85 -8.43 12.76
N TYR A 412 -19.68 -8.47 13.41
CA TYR A 412 -19.53 -8.14 14.83
C TYR A 412 -20.05 -6.72 15.12
N LEU A 413 -19.69 -5.72 14.31
CA LEU A 413 -20.17 -4.35 14.48
C LEU A 413 -21.72 -4.28 14.43
N ALA A 414 -22.36 -4.96 13.47
CA ALA A 414 -23.81 -4.96 13.35
C ALA A 414 -24.49 -5.55 14.59
N ASP A 415 -23.96 -6.64 15.15
CA ASP A 415 -24.46 -7.26 16.37
C ASP A 415 -24.32 -6.32 17.58
N VAL A 416 -23.17 -5.65 17.70
CA VAL A 416 -22.91 -4.67 18.76
C VAL A 416 -23.88 -3.49 18.66
N LEU A 417 -24.07 -2.93 17.46
CA LEU A 417 -25.02 -1.82 17.24
C LEU A 417 -26.45 -2.20 17.62
N ASN A 418 -26.88 -3.42 17.27
CA ASN A 418 -28.18 -3.95 17.68
C ASN A 418 -28.27 -4.09 19.21
N SER A 419 -27.20 -4.55 19.85
CA SER A 419 -27.16 -4.75 21.32
C SER A 419 -27.30 -3.45 22.10
N ILE A 420 -26.88 -2.30 21.53
CA ILE A 420 -26.98 -0.98 22.19
C ILE A 420 -28.26 -0.22 21.80
N GLY A 421 -29.17 -0.83 21.02
CA GLY A 421 -30.50 -0.30 20.74
C GLY A 421 -30.68 0.38 19.38
N LEU A 422 -29.71 0.27 18.47
CA LEU A 422 -29.89 0.63 17.06
C LEU A 422 -30.51 -0.55 16.28
N LYS A 423 -30.87 -0.34 15.00
CA LYS A 423 -31.33 -1.38 14.07
C LYS A 423 -30.35 -1.45 12.91
N ALA A 424 -29.30 -2.24 13.10
CA ALA A 424 -28.24 -2.39 12.12
C ALA A 424 -28.58 -3.42 11.04
N LYS A 425 -28.27 -3.09 9.78
CA LYS A 425 -28.39 -3.97 8.61
C LYS A 425 -27.05 -4.00 7.88
N LEU A 426 -26.56 -5.19 7.59
CA LEU A 426 -25.34 -5.37 6.80
C LEU A 426 -25.57 -5.05 5.33
N LYS A 427 -24.57 -4.42 4.70
CA LYS A 427 -24.45 -4.26 3.26
C LYS A 427 -23.03 -4.62 2.84
N ILE A 428 -22.86 -5.79 2.26
CA ILE A 428 -21.60 -6.28 1.72
C ILE A 428 -21.57 -6.02 0.23
N VAL A 429 -20.47 -5.47 -0.26
CA VAL A 429 -20.20 -5.25 -1.69
C VAL A 429 -18.87 -5.92 -2.07
N ASN A 430 -18.63 -6.10 -3.37
CA ASN A 430 -17.38 -6.70 -3.81
C ASN A 430 -16.18 -5.81 -3.45
N ALA A 431 -15.07 -6.42 -3.02
CA ALA A 431 -13.87 -5.72 -2.57
C ALA A 431 -13.29 -4.78 -3.64
N SER A 432 -13.36 -5.16 -4.93
CA SER A 432 -12.81 -4.38 -6.04
C SER A 432 -13.50 -3.02 -6.27
N VAL A 433 -14.74 -2.86 -5.79
CA VAL A 433 -15.52 -1.61 -5.94
C VAL A 433 -15.88 -0.96 -4.61
N TYR A 434 -15.46 -1.54 -3.50
CA TYR A 434 -15.85 -1.08 -2.17
C TYR A 434 -15.41 0.36 -1.91
N TRP A 435 -14.14 0.65 -2.10
CA TRP A 435 -13.55 1.95 -1.78
C TRP A 435 -14.14 3.08 -2.64
N THR A 436 -14.31 2.85 -3.94
CA THR A 436 -14.98 3.80 -4.82
C THR A 436 -16.45 4.00 -4.45
N THR A 437 -17.11 2.96 -3.93
CA THR A 437 -18.51 3.03 -3.49
C THR A 437 -18.64 3.88 -2.23
N ILE A 438 -17.89 3.60 -1.16
CA ILE A 438 -17.99 4.37 0.09
C ILE A 438 -17.38 5.75 -0.01
N GLY A 439 -16.40 5.95 -0.88
CA GLY A 439 -15.79 7.24 -1.21
C GLY A 439 -16.64 8.14 -2.11
N ASN A 440 -17.80 7.67 -2.57
CA ASN A 440 -18.75 8.48 -3.34
C ASN A 440 -19.81 9.05 -2.39
N GLN A 441 -19.90 10.38 -2.27
CA GLN A 441 -20.85 11.06 -1.38
C GLN A 441 -22.32 10.73 -1.68
N ALA A 442 -22.65 10.41 -2.95
CA ALA A 442 -24.00 10.01 -3.35
C ALA A 442 -24.43 8.66 -2.71
N THR A 443 -23.48 7.82 -2.31
CA THR A 443 -23.74 6.54 -1.63
C THR A 443 -24.34 6.74 -0.23
N LYS A 444 -23.97 7.84 0.45
CA LYS A 444 -24.41 8.15 1.82
C LYS A 444 -24.11 7.00 2.81
N ALA A 445 -22.94 6.35 2.66
CA ALA A 445 -22.52 5.30 3.57
C ALA A 445 -22.48 5.83 5.02
N GLN A 446 -23.16 5.11 5.95
CA GLN A 446 -23.35 5.62 7.33
C GLN A 446 -22.21 5.22 8.27
N ILE A 447 -21.90 3.94 8.33
CA ILE A 447 -20.83 3.35 9.15
C ILE A 447 -20.32 2.09 8.45
N GLY A 448 -19.05 1.76 8.59
CA GLY A 448 -18.54 0.54 7.97
C GLY A 448 -17.06 0.35 8.17
N PHE A 449 -16.56 -0.71 7.57
CA PHE A 449 -15.15 -1.08 7.57
C PHE A 449 -14.30 -0.02 6.86
N ALA A 450 -13.17 0.29 7.46
CA ALA A 450 -12.06 0.93 6.77
C ALA A 450 -10.73 0.52 7.39
N ASP A 451 -9.70 0.65 6.62
CA ASP A 451 -8.31 0.57 7.05
C ASP A 451 -7.50 1.67 6.39
N TRP A 452 -6.34 1.92 6.92
CA TRP A 452 -5.34 2.77 6.28
C TRP A 452 -3.96 2.18 6.47
N PHE A 453 -3.21 2.16 5.40
CA PHE A 453 -1.79 1.89 5.36
C PHE A 453 -1.10 3.15 4.90
N GLN A 454 0.03 3.49 5.51
CA GLN A 454 0.72 4.72 5.14
C GLN A 454 1.15 4.71 3.66
N ASP A 455 0.89 5.81 2.97
CA ASP A 455 1.42 6.09 1.62
C ASP A 455 2.87 6.57 1.72
N TYR A 456 3.17 7.33 2.78
CA TYR A 456 4.49 7.82 3.13
C TYR A 456 4.58 8.10 4.64
N PRO A 457 5.79 8.07 5.25
CA PRO A 457 5.96 8.12 6.71
C PRO A 457 5.84 9.55 7.27
N HIS A 458 4.65 10.15 7.22
CA HIS A 458 4.36 11.46 7.77
C HIS A 458 2.93 11.53 8.35
N PRO A 459 2.68 12.20 9.50
CA PRO A 459 1.33 12.29 10.07
C PRO A 459 0.27 12.94 9.17
N LEU A 460 0.67 13.78 8.22
CA LEU A 460 -0.24 14.37 7.23
C LEU A 460 -0.92 13.33 6.36
N ASP A 461 -0.25 12.21 6.09
CA ASP A 461 -0.82 11.06 5.38
C ASP A 461 -2.09 10.50 6.07
N TRP A 462 -2.17 10.66 7.37
CA TRP A 462 -3.30 10.23 8.21
C TRP A 462 -4.30 11.35 8.41
N PHE A 463 -3.85 12.48 8.95
CA PHE A 463 -4.77 13.53 9.42
C PHE A 463 -5.24 14.47 8.30
N ASP A 464 -4.36 14.85 7.38
CA ASP A 464 -4.77 15.72 6.26
C ASP A 464 -5.59 14.93 5.24
N VAL A 465 -5.14 13.73 4.86
CA VAL A 465 -5.83 12.92 3.84
C VAL A 465 -7.20 12.42 4.32
N LEU A 466 -7.29 11.96 5.58
CA LEU A 466 -8.43 11.18 6.07
C LEU A 466 -9.40 11.96 6.95
N LEU A 467 -8.98 13.09 7.53
CA LEU A 467 -9.69 13.76 8.62
C LEU A 467 -9.76 15.29 8.49
N ASN A 468 -9.07 15.89 7.51
CA ASN A 468 -9.22 17.29 7.19
C ASN A 468 -10.46 17.52 6.32
N GLY A 469 -11.36 18.40 6.77
CA GLY A 469 -12.60 18.71 6.05
C GLY A 469 -12.38 19.35 4.67
N GLU A 470 -11.24 19.99 4.46
CA GLU A 470 -10.88 20.59 3.16
C GLU A 470 -10.55 19.55 2.08
N ARG A 471 -10.29 18.31 2.48
CA ARG A 471 -10.02 17.19 1.58
C ARG A 471 -11.26 16.44 1.12
N ILE A 472 -12.44 16.79 1.61
CA ILE A 472 -13.70 16.12 1.24
C ILE A 472 -14.05 16.41 -0.21
N THR A 473 -14.13 15.36 -1.02
CA THR A 473 -14.50 15.40 -2.44
C THR A 473 -15.82 14.67 -2.68
N GLN A 474 -16.45 14.87 -3.85
CA GLN A 474 -17.69 14.19 -4.21
C GLN A 474 -17.48 12.71 -4.55
N THR A 475 -16.36 12.38 -5.17
CA THR A 475 -15.91 11.03 -5.52
C THR A 475 -14.47 10.87 -5.04
N HIS A 476 -14.02 9.63 -4.89
CA HIS A 476 -12.67 9.31 -4.38
C HIS A 476 -12.35 9.99 -3.03
N ASN A 477 -13.37 10.15 -2.18
CA ASN A 477 -13.22 10.78 -0.88
C ASN A 477 -12.67 9.77 0.13
N ASN A 478 -11.47 9.98 0.65
CA ASN A 478 -10.87 9.12 1.67
C ASN A 478 -11.29 9.52 3.09
N ASN A 479 -11.83 10.72 3.29
CA ASN A 479 -12.44 11.12 4.55
C ASN A 479 -13.85 10.52 4.66
N TYR A 480 -13.93 9.18 4.79
CA TYR A 480 -15.22 8.44 4.85
C TYR A 480 -16.12 8.90 5.99
N SER A 481 -15.52 9.40 7.06
CA SER A 481 -16.27 9.97 8.20
C SER A 481 -16.86 11.34 7.92
N ASN A 482 -16.48 11.98 6.81
CA ASN A 482 -16.82 13.36 6.51
C ASN A 482 -16.51 14.29 7.70
N ALA A 483 -15.41 14.02 8.42
CA ALA A 483 -14.93 14.84 9.52
C ALA A 483 -14.58 16.24 9.00
N ASN A 484 -15.17 17.25 9.60
CA ASN A 484 -14.94 18.65 9.23
C ASN A 484 -15.10 19.54 10.46
N ASP A 485 -14.14 19.44 11.40
CA ASP A 485 -14.09 20.27 12.61
C ASP A 485 -13.12 21.44 12.39
N PRO A 486 -13.58 22.69 12.49
CA PRO A 486 -12.72 23.87 12.24
C PRO A 486 -11.48 23.94 13.13
N ALA A 487 -11.54 23.44 14.37
CA ALA A 487 -10.40 23.46 15.27
C ALA A 487 -9.35 22.41 14.87
N ILE A 488 -9.80 21.22 14.46
CA ILE A 488 -8.94 20.15 13.96
C ILE A 488 -8.32 20.56 12.63
N ASN A 489 -9.12 21.03 11.67
CA ASN A 489 -8.63 21.50 10.38
C ASN A 489 -7.55 22.58 10.56
N LYS A 490 -7.83 23.61 11.35
CA LYS A 490 -6.87 24.69 11.66
C LYS A 490 -5.56 24.16 12.24
N LYS A 491 -5.63 23.16 13.13
CA LYS A 491 -4.44 22.56 13.75
C LYS A 491 -3.64 21.76 12.71
N ILE A 492 -4.30 20.96 11.88
CA ILE A 492 -3.67 20.23 10.77
C ILE A 492 -2.99 21.21 9.81
N ASP A 493 -3.68 22.28 9.38
CA ASP A 493 -3.16 23.27 8.44
C ASP A 493 -1.97 24.05 9.00
N ALA A 494 -1.94 24.29 10.32
CA ALA A 494 -0.78 24.88 10.96
C ALA A 494 0.42 23.92 10.93
N LEU A 495 0.21 22.66 11.31
CA LEU A 495 1.26 21.64 11.34
C LEU A 495 1.74 21.22 9.95
N LYS A 496 0.90 21.35 8.93
CA LYS A 496 1.26 21.11 7.53
C LYS A 496 2.38 22.03 7.03
N LYS A 497 2.52 23.20 7.64
CA LYS A 497 3.55 24.20 7.28
C LYS A 497 4.89 23.94 7.96
N GLU A 498 4.93 23.02 8.94
CA GLU A 498 6.14 22.71 9.69
C GLU A 498 7.10 21.87 8.83
N PRO A 499 8.31 22.36 8.53
CA PRO A 499 9.24 21.70 7.63
C PRO A 499 9.95 20.49 8.27
N LYS A 500 9.83 20.33 9.60
CA LYS A 500 10.53 19.30 10.37
C LYS A 500 9.65 18.74 11.49
N LEU A 501 9.70 17.45 11.65
CA LEU A 501 9.05 16.72 12.75
C LEU A 501 9.93 16.77 14.02
N THR A 502 9.99 17.94 14.68
CA THR A 502 10.64 18.09 15.99
C THR A 502 9.80 17.45 17.09
N ASP A 503 10.36 17.24 18.29
CA ASP A 503 9.62 16.68 19.44
C ASP A 503 8.37 17.51 19.77
N SER A 504 8.46 18.84 19.68
CA SER A 504 7.31 19.73 19.90
C SER A 504 6.24 19.55 18.82
N VAL A 505 6.63 19.38 17.55
CA VAL A 505 5.69 19.11 16.43
C VAL A 505 5.09 17.71 16.57
N ASN A 506 5.90 16.72 16.97
CA ASN A 506 5.44 15.36 17.23
C ASN A 506 4.37 15.33 18.35
N GLN A 507 4.57 16.07 19.43
CA GLN A 507 3.57 16.18 20.49
C GLN A 507 2.27 16.82 19.97
N GLN A 508 2.36 17.84 19.13
CA GLN A 508 1.18 18.48 18.57
C GLN A 508 0.39 17.54 17.66
N TRP A 509 1.04 16.61 16.93
CA TRP A 509 0.35 15.58 16.18
C TRP A 509 -0.35 14.56 17.09
N ALA A 510 0.27 14.18 18.22
CA ALA A 510 -0.41 13.37 19.23
C ALA A 510 -1.66 14.07 19.82
N ASP A 511 -1.62 15.40 19.96
CA ASP A 511 -2.79 16.19 20.39
C ASP A 511 -3.90 16.15 19.32
N VAL A 512 -3.55 16.19 18.01
CA VAL A 512 -4.54 16.04 16.92
C VAL A 512 -5.21 14.66 16.98
N ASP A 513 -4.45 13.59 17.20
CA ASP A 513 -5.00 12.24 17.36
C ASP A 513 -6.04 12.22 18.48
N LYS A 514 -5.69 12.77 19.64
CA LYS A 514 -6.62 12.89 20.77
C LYS A 514 -7.86 13.73 20.43
N MET A 515 -7.71 14.87 19.75
CA MET A 515 -8.85 15.72 19.34
C MET A 515 -9.81 14.97 18.41
N VAL A 516 -9.30 14.17 17.48
CA VAL A 516 -10.10 13.32 16.59
C VAL A 516 -10.89 12.29 17.39
N MET A 517 -10.25 11.66 18.39
CA MET A 517 -10.89 10.67 19.23
C MET A 517 -11.88 11.28 20.22
N ASP A 518 -11.66 12.50 20.74
CA ASP A 518 -12.66 13.24 21.54
C ASP A 518 -13.98 13.45 20.77
N LYS A 519 -13.89 13.65 19.45
CA LYS A 519 -15.06 13.79 18.55
C LYS A 519 -15.60 12.45 18.05
N ALA A 520 -14.89 11.36 18.31
CA ALA A 520 -15.23 10.01 17.87
C ALA A 520 -15.52 9.93 16.35
N TYR A 521 -14.65 10.54 15.53
CA TYR A 521 -14.79 10.49 14.08
C TYR A 521 -14.46 9.10 13.52
N TRP A 522 -13.63 8.35 14.22
CA TRP A 522 -13.31 6.96 13.94
C TRP A 522 -13.67 6.06 15.15
N VAL A 523 -13.77 4.79 14.87
CA VAL A 523 -13.79 3.71 15.85
C VAL A 523 -12.59 2.82 15.53
N PRO A 524 -11.35 3.22 15.89
CA PRO A 524 -10.17 2.41 15.68
C PRO A 524 -10.26 1.16 16.55
N TYR A 525 -9.79 0.01 16.01
CA TYR A 525 -9.85 -1.22 16.78
C TYR A 525 -8.59 -2.09 16.71
N ALA A 526 -7.80 -2.02 15.62
CA ALA A 526 -6.62 -2.88 15.48
C ALA A 526 -5.49 -2.25 14.68
N ASN A 527 -4.24 -2.51 15.11
CA ASN A 527 -3.06 -2.43 14.27
C ASN A 527 -2.64 -3.87 13.95
N ARG A 528 -2.77 -4.32 12.69
CA ARG A 528 -2.53 -5.70 12.28
C ARG A 528 -1.06 -5.97 12.03
N GLN A 529 -0.64 -7.19 12.39
CA GLN A 529 0.61 -7.80 11.95
C GLN A 529 0.34 -8.60 10.67
N PHE A 530 1.32 -8.65 9.80
CA PHE A 530 1.27 -9.36 8.53
C PHE A 530 2.23 -10.54 8.54
N THR A 531 1.92 -11.52 7.71
CA THR A 531 2.72 -12.72 7.53
C THR A 531 3.13 -12.80 6.08
N ASP A 532 4.44 -12.89 5.83
CA ASP A 532 4.99 -13.29 4.54
C ASP A 532 5.42 -14.75 4.64
N PHE A 533 4.88 -15.61 3.79
CA PHE A 533 5.21 -17.01 3.77
C PHE A 533 5.86 -17.44 2.46
N PHE A 534 7.01 -18.08 2.57
CA PHE A 534 7.87 -18.39 1.43
C PHE A 534 7.98 -19.91 1.21
N GLY A 535 8.12 -20.29 -0.07
CA GLY A 535 8.49 -21.64 -0.46
C GLY A 535 9.89 -22.03 0.05
N LYS A 536 10.13 -23.33 0.21
CA LYS A 536 11.38 -23.86 0.79
C LYS A 536 12.66 -23.45 0.05
N ASP A 537 12.55 -23.14 -1.25
CA ASP A 537 13.69 -22.80 -2.12
C ASP A 537 14.05 -21.31 -2.08
N VAL A 538 13.26 -20.49 -1.37
CA VAL A 538 13.53 -19.07 -1.17
C VAL A 538 14.49 -18.86 0.00
N ASP A 539 15.53 -18.05 -0.22
CA ASP A 539 16.41 -17.58 0.85
C ASP A 539 15.80 -16.33 1.49
N THR A 540 15.16 -16.52 2.63
CA THR A 540 14.50 -15.44 3.36
C THR A 540 15.47 -14.45 4.03
N SER A 541 16.78 -14.70 3.99
CA SER A 541 17.80 -13.75 4.50
C SER A 541 17.99 -12.56 3.59
N CYS A 542 17.66 -12.69 2.30
CA CYS A 542 17.69 -11.60 1.33
C CYS A 542 16.47 -10.67 1.45
N TYR A 543 15.34 -11.22 1.89
CA TYR A 543 14.08 -10.47 1.98
C TYR A 543 14.09 -9.51 3.16
N ILE A 544 13.65 -8.30 2.91
CA ILE A 544 13.47 -7.26 3.93
C ILE A 544 11.99 -6.96 4.13
N THR A 545 11.56 -6.86 5.38
CA THR A 545 10.25 -6.29 5.74
C THR A 545 10.39 -4.78 5.76
N HIS A 546 9.99 -4.12 4.68
CA HIS A 546 10.10 -2.68 4.55
C HIS A 546 8.90 -1.98 5.19
N VAL A 547 9.10 -0.78 5.73
CA VAL A 547 8.03 -0.01 6.39
C VAL A 547 6.96 0.51 5.42
N LEU A 548 7.28 0.61 4.12
CA LEU A 548 6.39 1.06 3.05
C LEU A 548 6.21 -0.01 1.98
N TYR A 549 7.32 -0.49 1.39
CA TYR A 549 7.31 -1.43 0.27
C TYR A 549 6.94 -2.83 0.77
N GLN A 550 5.65 -3.12 0.85
CA GLN A 550 5.16 -4.35 1.50
C GLN A 550 5.59 -5.64 0.79
N PHE A 551 5.84 -5.59 -0.51
CA PHE A 551 6.34 -6.71 -1.29
C PHE A 551 7.48 -6.25 -2.20
N ASP A 552 8.64 -5.96 -1.61
CA ASP A 552 9.83 -5.66 -2.40
C ASP A 552 10.42 -6.96 -2.97
N PHE A 553 9.82 -7.44 -4.06
CA PHE A 553 10.29 -8.66 -4.72
C PHE A 553 11.68 -8.51 -5.34
N SER A 554 12.17 -7.28 -5.50
CA SER A 554 13.55 -7.04 -5.93
C SER A 554 14.57 -7.64 -4.95
N ARG A 555 14.18 -7.82 -3.69
CA ARG A 555 15.01 -8.33 -2.59
C ARG A 555 14.81 -9.82 -2.31
N ILE A 556 14.04 -10.54 -3.12
CA ILE A 556 13.86 -11.99 -2.96
C ILE A 556 14.94 -12.74 -3.72
N CYS A 557 15.60 -13.72 -3.08
CA CYS A 557 16.60 -14.55 -3.71
C CYS A 557 16.37 -16.05 -3.46
N LYS A 558 16.99 -16.87 -4.29
CA LYS A 558 16.95 -18.34 -4.22
C LYS A 558 18.10 -18.87 -3.36
N LYS A 559 17.85 -19.97 -2.62
CA LYS A 559 18.87 -20.71 -1.88
C LYS A 559 19.96 -21.28 -2.78
#